data_179e6af5de95d07438f1283c596c91cf
#
_entry.id   179e6af5de95d07438f1283c596c91cf
#
_cell.length_a   1.000
_cell.length_b   1.000
_cell.length_c   1.000
_cell.angle_alpha   90.00
_cell.angle_beta   90.00
_cell.angle_gamma   90.00
#
_symmetry.space_group_name_H-M   'P 1'
#
loop_
_entity.id
_entity.type
_entity.pdbx_description
1 polymer ?
#
loop_
_entity_poly.entity_id
_entity_poly.type
_entity_poly.pdbx_seq_one_letter_code
_entity_poly.pdbx_strand_id
1 'polypeptide(L)'
;MNSKHIDLLDFSELPSAVYFRYADFNAHEYAAPHRHPWGTLEYAAHGVLHMDVDGSRFMSPPQYAVWVPPQVEHSFYSHQPVNYRAVCLDPKVCTDLPLRACTLAISDILKAILKDFAARDVKIPELDADQRLAQVLVDQLQQAPVHECYLPYASSPGLLAILETLQAEPGNNQPLAHWALQVHVSERTLARQFARELGMSFGEWRQRLRYLAAIEALETSRSVQEIAFDLGYSSGSAFIAMFARQAGCTPEQYRRSHLEGRKV
;
A
#
# COMPACT_ATOMS: atom_id res chain seq x y z
N MET A 1 -3.93 22.13 10.14
CA MET A 1 -3.38 20.95 10.84
C MET A 1 -1.88 20.99 10.67
N ASN A 2 -1.11 20.93 11.75
CA ASN A 2 0.36 20.90 11.64
C ASN A 2 0.79 19.47 11.23
N SER A 3 1.15 19.31 9.96
CA SER A 3 1.79 18.08 9.50
C SER A 3 3.22 18.04 10.04
N LYS A 4 3.63 16.94 10.65
CA LYS A 4 4.97 16.77 11.22
C LYS A 4 5.86 16.11 10.17
N HIS A 5 7.01 16.69 9.94
CA HIS A 5 8.03 16.14 9.03
C HIS A 5 8.71 14.93 9.67
N ILE A 6 8.95 13.91 8.87
CA ILE A 6 9.66 12.68 9.25
C ILE A 6 11.11 12.81 8.83
N ASP A 7 12.03 12.45 9.73
CA ASP A 7 13.46 12.42 9.43
C ASP A 7 13.78 11.31 8.42
N LEU A 8 14.44 11.69 7.34
CA LEU A 8 14.94 10.77 6.32
C LEU A 8 16.22 10.08 6.79
N LEU A 9 16.60 9.00 6.11
CA LEU A 9 17.91 8.38 6.33
C LEU A 9 19.00 9.33 5.83
N ASP A 10 19.90 9.73 6.72
CA ASP A 10 21.03 10.59 6.40
C ASP A 10 22.29 9.75 6.09
N PHE A 11 22.16 8.87 5.07
CA PHE A 11 23.25 8.06 4.56
C PHE A 11 23.61 8.54 3.15
N SER A 12 24.92 8.65 2.87
CA SER A 12 25.42 8.77 1.49
C SER A 12 25.44 7.41 0.78
N GLU A 13 25.68 6.33 1.51
CA GLU A 13 25.69 4.93 1.06
C GLU A 13 25.06 4.05 2.13
N LEU A 14 24.45 2.92 1.73
CA LEU A 14 23.90 1.95 2.68
C LEU A 14 25.01 1.28 3.49
N PRO A 15 24.80 1.04 4.79
CA PRO A 15 25.78 0.36 5.65
C PRO A 15 25.93 -1.14 5.31
N SER A 16 25.02 -1.71 4.52
CA SER A 16 25.00 -3.09 4.08
C SER A 16 24.26 -3.22 2.76
N ALA A 17 24.47 -4.34 2.03
CA ALA A 17 23.76 -4.63 0.79
C ALA A 17 22.23 -4.69 0.98
N VAL A 18 21.78 -5.07 2.16
CA VAL A 18 20.38 -5.05 2.60
C VAL A 18 20.30 -4.34 3.95
N TYR A 19 19.46 -3.30 4.02
CA TYR A 19 19.24 -2.54 5.24
C TYR A 19 17.73 -2.45 5.53
N PHE A 20 17.33 -2.71 6.77
CA PHE A 20 15.94 -2.65 7.20
C PHE A 20 15.67 -1.37 8.00
N ARG A 21 14.58 -0.70 7.67
CA ARG A 21 14.09 0.47 8.41
C ARG A 21 12.72 0.17 9.00
N TYR A 22 12.58 0.49 10.27
CA TYR A 22 11.34 0.35 11.04
C TYR A 22 10.95 1.72 11.60
N ALA A 23 9.72 2.12 11.38
CA ALA A 23 9.17 3.35 11.94
C ALA A 23 7.66 3.22 12.12
N ASP A 24 7.14 3.88 13.14
CA ASP A 24 5.71 4.00 13.37
C ASP A 24 5.32 5.46 13.16
N PHE A 25 4.50 5.70 12.16
CA PHE A 25 4.04 7.04 11.82
C PHE A 25 2.65 7.28 12.40
N ASN A 26 2.47 8.48 12.95
CA ASN A 26 1.16 8.95 13.38
C ASN A 26 0.35 9.49 12.21
N ALA A 27 -0.93 9.74 12.44
CA ALA A 27 -1.75 10.43 11.45
C ALA A 27 -1.16 11.81 11.12
N HIS A 28 -1.20 12.18 9.82
CA HIS A 28 -0.73 13.46 9.28
C HIS A 28 0.79 13.70 9.36
N GLU A 29 1.58 12.65 9.49
CA GLU A 29 3.04 12.73 9.28
C GLU A 29 3.37 12.53 7.80
N TYR A 30 4.47 13.16 7.35
CA TYR A 30 4.90 13.07 5.95
C TYR A 30 6.43 13.13 5.83
N ALA A 31 6.95 12.46 4.80
CA ALA A 31 8.30 12.65 4.29
C ALA A 31 8.26 13.50 3.01
N ALA A 32 9.02 14.59 2.98
CA ALA A 32 9.10 15.44 1.79
C ALA A 32 9.68 14.68 0.58
N PRO A 33 9.45 15.15 -0.66
CA PRO A 33 10.06 14.57 -1.84
C PRO A 33 11.58 14.46 -1.69
N HIS A 34 12.11 13.25 -1.90
CA HIS A 34 13.54 12.95 -1.80
C HIS A 34 13.89 11.80 -2.74
N ARG A 35 15.19 11.57 -2.90
CA ARG A 35 15.75 10.45 -3.64
C ARG A 35 17.02 9.96 -2.96
N HIS A 36 17.37 8.73 -3.20
CA HIS A 36 18.58 8.10 -2.67
C HIS A 36 19.19 7.12 -3.68
N PRO A 37 20.50 6.78 -3.57
CA PRO A 37 21.19 5.95 -4.57
C PRO A 37 20.83 4.47 -4.53
N TRP A 38 20.08 4.00 -3.53
CA TRP A 38 19.64 2.61 -3.37
C TRP A 38 18.18 2.43 -3.77
N GLY A 39 17.78 1.19 -4.05
CA GLY A 39 16.37 0.83 -4.23
C GLY A 39 15.68 0.60 -2.89
N THR A 40 14.39 0.84 -2.81
CA THR A 40 13.62 0.64 -1.57
C THR A 40 12.32 -0.10 -1.85
N LEU A 41 12.09 -1.16 -1.07
CA LEU A 41 10.79 -1.79 -0.95
C LEU A 41 10.08 -1.18 0.27
N GLU A 42 8.99 -0.47 0.05
CA GLU A 42 8.25 0.22 1.11
C GLU A 42 6.88 -0.41 1.33
N TYR A 43 6.54 -0.74 2.56
CA TYR A 43 5.27 -1.35 2.90
C TYR A 43 4.77 -0.93 4.28
N ALA A 44 3.47 -1.04 4.47
CA ALA A 44 2.84 -0.95 5.77
C ALA A 44 2.71 -2.36 6.36
N ALA A 45 3.32 -2.63 7.52
CA ALA A 45 3.01 -3.87 8.25
C ALA A 45 1.58 -3.82 8.79
N HIS A 46 1.07 -2.61 9.04
CA HIS A 46 -0.31 -2.28 9.40
C HIS A 46 -0.67 -0.87 8.90
N GLY A 47 -1.94 -0.66 8.52
CA GLY A 47 -2.40 0.58 7.91
C GLY A 47 -2.28 0.60 6.37
N VAL A 48 -2.41 1.76 5.77
CA VAL A 48 -2.27 1.97 4.32
C VAL A 48 -1.09 2.90 4.06
N LEU A 49 -0.17 2.46 3.19
CA LEU A 49 0.93 3.28 2.73
C LEU A 49 0.47 4.18 1.58
N HIS A 50 0.63 5.48 1.73
CA HIS A 50 0.39 6.48 0.69
C HIS A 50 1.70 7.10 0.24
N MET A 51 1.99 7.06 -1.05
CA MET A 51 3.22 7.56 -1.65
C MET A 51 2.95 8.29 -2.96
N ASP A 52 3.74 9.31 -3.23
CA ASP A 52 3.96 9.84 -4.57
C ASP A 52 5.34 9.40 -5.04
N VAL A 53 5.41 8.72 -6.19
CA VAL A 53 6.66 8.23 -6.77
C VAL A 53 6.71 8.66 -8.23
N ASP A 54 7.67 9.52 -8.59
CA ASP A 54 7.83 10.07 -9.94
C ASP A 54 6.51 10.64 -10.52
N GLY A 55 5.76 11.38 -9.67
CA GLY A 55 4.48 11.98 -10.02
C GLY A 55 3.29 10.99 -10.08
N SER A 56 3.50 9.74 -9.76
CA SER A 56 2.44 8.72 -9.69
C SER A 56 2.05 8.41 -8.26
N ARG A 57 0.74 8.32 -7.98
CA ARG A 57 0.23 8.02 -6.64
C ARG A 57 0.12 6.52 -6.41
N PHE A 58 0.64 6.07 -5.28
CA PHE A 58 0.55 4.71 -4.80
C PHE A 58 -0.22 4.66 -3.48
N MET A 59 -1.18 3.74 -3.39
CA MET A 59 -1.88 3.40 -2.16
C MET A 59 -1.74 1.90 -1.97
N SER A 60 -1.05 1.47 -0.93
CA SER A 60 -0.69 0.07 -0.76
C SER A 60 -1.18 -0.48 0.59
N PRO A 61 -2.00 -1.54 0.59
CA PRO A 61 -2.37 -2.28 1.80
C PRO A 61 -1.24 -3.25 2.22
N PRO A 62 -1.29 -3.84 3.44
CA PRO A 62 -0.21 -4.67 3.98
C PRO A 62 0.19 -5.91 3.17
N GLN A 63 -0.64 -6.36 2.23
CA GLN A 63 -0.34 -7.51 1.35
C GLN A 63 0.52 -7.14 0.15
N TYR A 64 0.83 -5.87 -0.01
CA TYR A 64 1.60 -5.33 -1.11
C TYR A 64 2.66 -4.37 -0.59
N ALA A 65 3.72 -4.21 -1.36
CA ALA A 65 4.77 -3.23 -1.13
C ALA A 65 4.96 -2.36 -2.38
N VAL A 66 5.38 -1.13 -2.19
CA VAL A 66 5.78 -0.24 -3.28
C VAL A 66 7.29 -0.41 -3.48
N TRP A 67 7.69 -0.81 -4.67
CA TRP A 67 9.09 -0.81 -5.10
C TRP A 67 9.44 0.54 -5.71
N VAL A 68 10.46 1.19 -5.15
CA VAL A 68 11.03 2.44 -5.65
C VAL A 68 12.46 2.14 -6.10
N PRO A 69 12.77 2.20 -7.41
CA PRO A 69 14.12 1.99 -7.91
C PRO A 69 15.11 3.05 -7.42
N PRO A 70 16.44 2.78 -7.51
CA PRO A 70 17.46 3.78 -7.19
C PRO A 70 17.26 5.09 -7.93
N GLN A 71 17.53 6.23 -7.26
CA GLN A 71 17.47 7.60 -7.80
C GLN A 71 16.05 8.10 -8.19
N VAL A 72 15.00 7.33 -7.96
CA VAL A 72 13.62 7.77 -8.22
C VAL A 72 13.12 8.65 -7.08
N GLU A 73 12.61 9.84 -7.43
CA GLU A 73 12.04 10.77 -6.46
C GLU A 73 10.73 10.22 -5.89
N HIS A 74 10.60 10.27 -4.58
CA HIS A 74 9.40 9.82 -3.90
C HIS A 74 9.15 10.60 -2.61
N SER A 75 7.90 10.59 -2.19
CA SER A 75 7.42 11.15 -0.93
C SER A 75 6.42 10.18 -0.29
N PHE A 76 6.22 10.35 1.00
CA PHE A 76 5.31 9.53 1.79
C PHE A 76 4.42 10.42 2.65
N TYR A 77 3.17 10.02 2.86
CA TYR A 77 2.28 10.66 3.82
C TYR A 77 1.32 9.64 4.46
N SER A 78 0.83 9.95 5.66
CA SER A 78 -0.12 9.11 6.38
C SER A 78 -1.38 9.88 6.74
N HIS A 79 -2.55 9.33 6.41
CA HIS A 79 -3.84 9.85 6.89
C HIS A 79 -4.19 9.31 8.28
N GLN A 80 -3.81 8.07 8.54
CA GLN A 80 -4.01 7.34 9.79
C GLN A 80 -2.65 6.78 10.26
N PRO A 81 -2.54 6.31 11.51
CA PRO A 81 -1.31 5.66 11.97
C PRO A 81 -0.89 4.50 11.07
N VAL A 82 0.41 4.41 10.77
CA VAL A 82 0.99 3.37 9.90
C VAL A 82 2.22 2.76 10.55
N ASN A 83 2.28 1.43 10.63
CA ASN A 83 3.53 0.75 10.93
C ASN A 83 4.35 0.64 9.64
N TYR A 84 5.16 1.65 9.39
CA TYR A 84 6.01 1.73 8.20
C TYR A 84 7.23 0.83 8.33
N ARG A 85 7.53 0.14 7.25
CA ARG A 85 8.70 -0.73 7.11
C ARG A 85 9.30 -0.53 5.73
N ALA A 86 10.62 -0.48 5.66
CA ALA A 86 11.32 -0.44 4.39
C ALA A 86 12.48 -1.44 4.36
N VAL A 87 12.72 -1.99 3.18
CA VAL A 87 13.92 -2.76 2.85
C VAL A 87 14.70 -1.97 1.81
N CYS A 88 15.83 -1.38 2.24
CA CYS A 88 16.73 -0.66 1.36
C CYS A 88 17.75 -1.65 0.77
N LEU A 89 17.92 -1.61 -0.55
CA LEU A 89 18.75 -2.54 -1.32
C LEU A 89 19.84 -1.78 -2.09
N ASP A 90 21.10 -2.19 -1.89
CA ASP A 90 22.21 -1.67 -2.69
C ASP A 90 21.92 -1.88 -4.20
N PRO A 91 22.28 -0.94 -5.09
CA PRO A 91 22.06 -1.08 -6.53
C PRO A 91 22.53 -2.41 -7.13
N LYS A 92 23.58 -3.02 -6.57
CA LYS A 92 24.12 -4.32 -7.02
C LYS A 92 23.16 -5.48 -6.79
N VAL A 93 22.28 -5.38 -5.79
CA VAL A 93 21.24 -6.39 -5.51
C VAL A 93 19.93 -6.09 -6.23
N CYS A 94 19.81 -4.92 -6.87
CA CYS A 94 18.57 -4.49 -7.57
C CYS A 94 18.54 -4.91 -9.05
N THR A 95 19.57 -5.57 -9.59
CA THR A 95 19.76 -5.79 -11.04
C THR A 95 18.59 -6.50 -11.72
N ASP A 96 17.92 -7.43 -11.03
CA ASP A 96 16.80 -8.22 -11.54
C ASP A 96 15.44 -7.72 -11.03
N LEU A 97 15.40 -6.56 -10.37
CA LEU A 97 14.18 -5.90 -9.92
C LEU A 97 13.64 -4.94 -11.00
N PRO A 98 12.35 -4.57 -10.98
CA PRO A 98 11.77 -3.66 -11.95
C PRO A 98 12.50 -2.32 -12.03
N LEU A 99 12.75 -1.83 -13.25
CA LEU A 99 13.39 -0.52 -13.50
C LEU A 99 12.47 0.68 -13.25
N ARG A 100 11.19 0.44 -13.01
CA ARG A 100 10.18 1.48 -12.71
C ARG A 100 9.50 1.17 -11.39
N ALA A 101 9.01 2.22 -10.75
CA ALA A 101 8.18 2.09 -9.56
C ALA A 101 6.96 1.21 -9.86
N CYS A 102 6.66 0.31 -8.96
CA CYS A 102 5.54 -0.63 -9.10
C CYS A 102 5.11 -1.17 -7.73
N THR A 103 4.02 -1.89 -7.72
CA THR A 103 3.55 -2.61 -6.53
C THR A 103 3.95 -4.09 -6.66
N LEU A 104 4.61 -4.62 -5.64
CA LEU A 104 4.96 -6.03 -5.52
C LEU A 104 4.04 -6.74 -4.52
N ALA A 105 3.53 -7.90 -4.88
CA ALA A 105 2.76 -8.72 -3.95
C ALA A 105 3.69 -9.37 -2.92
N ILE A 106 3.35 -9.27 -1.64
CA ILE A 106 4.11 -9.87 -0.54
C ILE A 106 3.62 -11.30 -0.32
N SER A 107 4.44 -12.29 -0.70
CA SER A 107 4.17 -13.71 -0.44
C SER A 107 4.20 -14.02 1.07
N ASP A 108 3.60 -15.14 1.48
CA ASP A 108 3.61 -15.56 2.89
C ASP A 108 5.04 -15.80 3.40
N ILE A 109 5.94 -16.30 2.55
CA ILE A 109 7.35 -16.47 2.89
C ILE A 109 8.01 -15.11 3.11
N LEU A 110 7.84 -14.18 2.16
CA LEU A 110 8.37 -12.83 2.27
C LEU A 110 7.86 -12.12 3.52
N LYS A 111 6.56 -12.24 3.80
CA LYS A 111 5.92 -11.69 4.99
C LYS A 111 6.49 -12.27 6.29
N ALA A 112 6.73 -13.58 6.32
CA ALA A 112 7.33 -14.25 7.49
C ALA A 112 8.76 -13.75 7.75
N ILE A 113 9.58 -13.59 6.70
CA ILE A 113 10.95 -13.07 6.81
C ILE A 113 10.94 -11.62 7.32
N LEU A 114 10.13 -10.76 6.70
CA LEU A 114 10.00 -9.35 7.11
C LEU A 114 9.53 -9.20 8.56
N LYS A 115 8.60 -10.05 8.99
CA LYS A 115 8.10 -10.09 10.37
C LYS A 115 9.18 -10.55 11.35
N ASP A 116 9.95 -11.57 11.01
CA ASP A 116 11.03 -12.08 11.85
C ASP A 116 12.13 -11.03 12.09
N PHE A 117 12.62 -10.40 11.02
CA PHE A 117 13.60 -9.31 11.13
C PHE A 117 13.07 -8.15 11.96
N ALA A 118 11.82 -7.74 11.74
CA ALA A 118 11.20 -6.66 12.51
C ALA A 118 11.04 -7.02 13.99
N ALA A 119 10.63 -8.24 14.32
CA ALA A 119 10.47 -8.70 15.70
C ALA A 119 11.80 -8.74 16.49
N ARG A 120 12.90 -8.97 15.79
CA ARG A 120 14.26 -8.96 16.36
C ARG A 120 14.98 -7.61 16.26
N ASP A 121 14.33 -6.58 15.70
CA ASP A 121 14.89 -5.24 15.38
C ASP A 121 16.20 -5.31 14.58
N VAL A 122 16.34 -6.30 13.69
CA VAL A 122 17.52 -6.45 12.84
C VAL A 122 17.49 -5.40 11.73
N LYS A 123 18.38 -4.42 11.83
CA LYS A 123 18.54 -3.37 10.78
C LYS A 123 19.58 -3.77 9.74
N ILE A 124 20.64 -4.45 10.17
CA ILE A 124 21.71 -4.97 9.32
C ILE A 124 21.83 -6.48 9.58
N PRO A 125 21.73 -7.33 8.56
CA PRO A 125 21.91 -8.77 8.71
C PRO A 125 23.41 -9.11 8.85
N GLU A 126 23.93 -9.07 10.08
CA GLU A 126 25.34 -9.31 10.38
C GLU A 126 25.66 -10.80 10.55
N LEU A 127 24.73 -11.58 11.12
CA LEU A 127 24.95 -13.02 11.32
C LEU A 127 24.81 -13.78 10.00
N ASP A 128 25.60 -14.83 9.80
CA ASP A 128 25.52 -15.70 8.61
C ASP A 128 24.10 -16.22 8.34
N ALA A 129 23.34 -16.53 9.40
CA ALA A 129 21.95 -16.96 9.30
C ALA A 129 21.06 -15.84 8.76
N ASP A 130 21.25 -14.60 9.23
CA ASP A 130 20.49 -13.45 8.80
C ASP A 130 20.86 -13.03 7.37
N GLN A 131 22.14 -13.15 6.99
CA GLN A 131 22.57 -12.92 5.61
C GLN A 131 21.91 -13.91 4.63
N ARG A 132 21.86 -15.21 4.98
CA ARG A 132 21.15 -16.20 4.16
C ARG A 132 19.65 -15.89 4.07
N LEU A 133 19.02 -15.47 5.17
CA LEU A 133 17.60 -15.12 5.19
C LEU A 133 17.33 -13.85 4.37
N ALA A 134 18.22 -12.85 4.43
CA ALA A 134 18.16 -11.65 3.60
C ALA A 134 18.34 -11.98 2.10
N GLN A 135 19.19 -12.96 1.76
CA GLN A 135 19.31 -13.42 0.37
C GLN A 135 18.01 -14.07 -0.11
N VAL A 136 17.39 -14.93 0.69
CA VAL A 136 16.08 -15.52 0.37
C VAL A 136 15.01 -14.42 0.19
N LEU A 137 15.06 -13.36 1.01
CA LEU A 137 14.16 -12.20 0.84
C LEU A 137 14.35 -11.57 -0.54
N VAL A 138 15.59 -11.31 -0.97
CA VAL A 138 15.88 -10.73 -2.30
C VAL A 138 15.37 -11.66 -3.42
N ASP A 139 15.62 -12.97 -3.32
CA ASP A 139 15.13 -13.96 -4.29
C ASP A 139 13.61 -13.96 -4.38
N GLN A 140 12.90 -13.80 -3.25
CA GLN A 140 11.44 -13.68 -3.21
C GLN A 140 10.95 -12.38 -3.86
N LEU A 141 11.68 -11.28 -3.70
CA LEU A 141 11.33 -10.00 -4.36
C LEU A 141 11.47 -10.07 -5.87
N GLN A 142 12.52 -10.69 -6.37
CA GLN A 142 12.76 -10.88 -7.81
C GLN A 142 11.66 -11.75 -8.47
N GLN A 143 11.06 -12.66 -7.72
CA GLN A 143 9.98 -13.54 -8.18
C GLN A 143 8.58 -13.02 -7.88
N ALA A 144 8.46 -11.89 -7.16
CA ALA A 144 7.17 -11.36 -6.73
C ALA A 144 6.32 -10.93 -7.94
N PRO A 145 5.02 -11.24 -7.96
CA PRO A 145 4.11 -10.71 -8.96
C PRO A 145 4.11 -9.18 -8.96
N VAL A 146 4.36 -8.61 -10.13
CA VAL A 146 4.42 -7.17 -10.35
C VAL A 146 3.05 -6.63 -10.77
N HIS A 147 2.60 -5.58 -10.11
CA HIS A 147 1.43 -4.80 -10.48
C HIS A 147 1.85 -3.35 -10.69
N GLU A 148 1.29 -2.64 -11.67
CA GLU A 148 1.61 -1.22 -11.87
C GLU A 148 1.26 -0.39 -10.63
N CYS A 149 0.04 -0.57 -10.09
CA CYS A 149 -0.42 0.06 -8.86
C CYS A 149 -1.57 -0.76 -8.26
N TYR A 150 -1.72 -0.77 -6.93
CA TYR A 150 -2.87 -1.44 -6.29
C TYR A 150 -4.19 -0.73 -6.60
N LEU A 151 -4.22 0.60 -6.54
CA LEU A 151 -5.39 1.41 -6.91
C LEU A 151 -4.97 2.44 -7.97
N PRO A 152 -5.02 2.09 -9.28
CA PRO A 152 -4.56 2.96 -10.35
C PRO A 152 -5.44 4.20 -10.52
N TYR A 153 -4.82 5.28 -11.03
CA TYR A 153 -5.44 6.53 -11.39
C TYR A 153 -5.66 6.64 -12.89
N ALA A 154 -6.67 7.41 -13.29
CA ALA A 154 -6.93 7.70 -14.69
C ALA A 154 -6.17 8.94 -15.15
N SER A 155 -5.83 8.97 -16.44
CA SER A 155 -5.30 10.15 -17.12
C SER A 155 -6.39 10.98 -17.81
N SER A 156 -7.51 10.37 -18.17
CA SER A 156 -8.62 11.09 -18.82
C SER A 156 -9.43 11.92 -17.78
N PRO A 157 -9.72 13.21 -18.06
CA PRO A 157 -10.35 14.10 -17.09
C PRO A 157 -11.72 13.59 -16.56
N GLY A 158 -12.55 13.03 -17.43
CA GLY A 158 -13.87 12.51 -17.04
C GLY A 158 -13.77 11.32 -16.07
N LEU A 159 -12.87 10.37 -16.36
CA LEU A 159 -12.67 9.23 -15.47
C LEU A 159 -11.99 9.67 -14.18
N LEU A 160 -11.01 10.56 -14.24
CA LEU A 160 -10.33 11.11 -13.06
C LEU A 160 -11.34 11.74 -12.08
N ALA A 161 -12.26 12.60 -12.55
CA ALA A 161 -13.29 13.22 -11.72
C ALA A 161 -14.20 12.19 -11.01
N ILE A 162 -14.54 11.09 -11.70
CA ILE A 162 -15.29 9.98 -11.08
C ILE A 162 -14.47 9.33 -9.96
N LEU A 163 -13.19 9.04 -10.21
CA LEU A 163 -12.33 8.39 -9.23
C LEU A 163 -12.13 9.28 -8.00
N GLU A 164 -11.92 10.58 -8.18
CA GLU A 164 -11.77 11.54 -7.07
C GLU A 164 -13.05 11.60 -6.22
N THR A 165 -14.24 11.64 -6.86
CA THR A 165 -15.51 11.61 -6.13
C THR A 165 -15.67 10.33 -5.33
N LEU A 166 -15.35 9.18 -5.92
CA LEU A 166 -15.43 7.89 -5.23
C LEU A 166 -14.43 7.79 -4.08
N GLN A 167 -13.24 8.38 -4.22
CA GLN A 167 -12.24 8.41 -3.13
C GLN A 167 -12.67 9.29 -1.97
N ALA A 168 -13.33 10.42 -2.25
CA ALA A 168 -13.92 11.26 -1.21
C ALA A 168 -15.09 10.55 -0.49
N GLU A 169 -15.82 9.70 -1.21
CA GLU A 169 -16.99 8.97 -0.73
C GLU A 169 -16.91 7.47 -1.04
N PRO A 170 -16.04 6.68 -0.36
CA PRO A 170 -15.87 5.24 -0.66
C PRO A 170 -17.16 4.42 -0.53
N GLY A 171 -18.09 4.88 0.31
CA GLY A 171 -19.41 4.26 0.48
C GLY A 171 -20.42 4.51 -0.62
N ASN A 172 -20.10 5.37 -1.58
CA ASN A 172 -21.00 5.70 -2.67
C ASN A 172 -21.39 4.47 -3.50
N ASN A 173 -22.69 4.17 -3.55
CA ASN A 173 -23.26 2.97 -4.17
C ASN A 173 -23.81 3.21 -5.59
N GLN A 174 -23.61 4.39 -6.15
CA GLN A 174 -24.11 4.68 -7.51
C GLN A 174 -23.57 3.65 -8.52
N PRO A 175 -24.45 3.15 -9.41
CA PRO A 175 -24.05 2.19 -10.44
C PRO A 175 -23.22 2.87 -11.54
N LEU A 176 -22.51 2.08 -12.35
CA LEU A 176 -21.69 2.58 -13.46
C LEU A 176 -22.51 3.43 -14.45
N ALA A 177 -23.79 3.07 -14.67
CA ALA A 177 -24.71 3.83 -15.52
C ALA A 177 -24.89 5.29 -15.05
N HIS A 178 -24.98 5.53 -13.73
CA HIS A 178 -25.06 6.87 -13.16
C HIS A 178 -23.82 7.71 -13.51
N TRP A 179 -22.64 7.16 -13.32
CA TRP A 179 -21.38 7.82 -13.64
C TRP A 179 -21.20 8.08 -15.13
N ALA A 180 -21.66 7.14 -15.97
CA ALA A 180 -21.63 7.30 -17.42
C ALA A 180 -22.46 8.51 -17.90
N LEU A 181 -23.64 8.73 -17.28
CA LEU A 181 -24.46 9.90 -17.55
C LEU A 181 -23.76 11.21 -17.17
N GLN A 182 -23.07 11.25 -16.04
CA GLN A 182 -22.34 12.45 -15.58
C GLN A 182 -21.22 12.88 -16.55
N VAL A 183 -20.55 11.93 -17.17
CA VAL A 183 -19.47 12.21 -18.13
C VAL A 183 -19.94 12.12 -19.60
N HIS A 184 -21.25 12.09 -19.83
CA HIS A 184 -21.87 12.12 -21.14
C HIS A 184 -21.45 10.99 -22.10
N VAL A 185 -21.24 9.77 -21.58
CA VAL A 185 -20.93 8.58 -22.37
C VAL A 185 -21.91 7.43 -22.07
N SER A 186 -21.88 6.39 -22.90
CA SER A 186 -22.62 5.16 -22.57
C SER A 186 -21.92 4.37 -21.48
N GLU A 187 -22.67 3.58 -20.68
CA GLU A 187 -22.13 2.67 -19.68
C GLU A 187 -21.06 1.73 -20.25
N ARG A 188 -21.30 1.19 -21.45
CA ARG A 188 -20.34 0.35 -22.19
C ARG A 188 -19.04 1.10 -22.49
N THR A 189 -19.12 2.37 -22.86
CA THR A 189 -17.95 3.20 -23.14
C THR A 189 -17.15 3.43 -21.86
N LEU A 190 -17.82 3.78 -20.76
CA LEU A 190 -17.16 3.99 -19.47
C LEU A 190 -16.52 2.69 -18.94
N ALA A 191 -17.22 1.54 -19.03
CA ALA A 191 -16.65 0.24 -18.65
C ALA A 191 -15.36 -0.07 -19.42
N ARG A 192 -15.34 0.24 -20.75
CA ARG A 192 -14.13 0.05 -21.58
C ARG A 192 -13.00 1.02 -21.20
N GLN A 193 -13.31 2.25 -20.77
CA GLN A 193 -12.32 3.20 -20.27
C GLN A 193 -11.69 2.69 -18.98
N PHE A 194 -12.47 2.18 -18.01
CA PHE A 194 -11.94 1.53 -16.81
C PHE A 194 -10.96 0.41 -17.17
N ALA A 195 -11.36 -0.52 -18.02
CA ALA A 195 -10.50 -1.64 -18.43
C ALA A 195 -9.22 -1.18 -19.14
N ARG A 196 -9.32 -0.16 -20.01
CA ARG A 196 -8.18 0.33 -20.80
C ARG A 196 -7.18 1.17 -19.97
N GLU A 197 -7.68 2.09 -19.13
CA GLU A 197 -6.83 3.04 -18.41
C GLU A 197 -6.37 2.52 -17.04
N LEU A 198 -7.19 1.68 -16.39
CA LEU A 198 -6.91 1.20 -15.04
C LEU A 198 -6.60 -0.30 -14.98
N GLY A 199 -6.68 -1.01 -16.12
CA GLY A 199 -6.42 -2.46 -16.18
C GLY A 199 -7.45 -3.31 -15.44
N MET A 200 -8.58 -2.74 -14.98
CA MET A 200 -9.58 -3.44 -14.18
C MET A 200 -10.99 -2.91 -14.39
N SER A 201 -12.00 -3.63 -13.90
CA SER A 201 -13.40 -3.20 -13.94
C SER A 201 -13.72 -2.13 -12.88
N PHE A 202 -14.77 -1.34 -13.11
CA PHE A 202 -15.33 -0.41 -12.12
C PHE A 202 -15.62 -1.10 -10.77
N GLY A 203 -16.23 -2.29 -10.81
CA GLY A 203 -16.55 -3.04 -9.60
C GLY A 203 -15.32 -3.45 -8.81
N GLU A 204 -14.27 -3.90 -9.50
CA GLU A 204 -13.01 -4.27 -8.89
C GLU A 204 -12.29 -3.05 -8.30
N TRP A 205 -12.20 -1.95 -9.05
CA TRP A 205 -11.59 -0.71 -8.58
C TRP A 205 -12.29 -0.20 -7.30
N ARG A 206 -13.63 -0.18 -7.31
CA ARG A 206 -14.42 0.23 -6.14
C ARG A 206 -14.24 -0.71 -4.94
N GLN A 207 -14.09 -2.02 -5.16
CA GLN A 207 -13.80 -2.97 -4.07
C GLN A 207 -12.42 -2.72 -3.47
N ARG A 208 -11.40 -2.46 -4.28
CA ARG A 208 -10.04 -2.13 -3.80
C ARG A 208 -10.04 -0.83 -3.00
N LEU A 209 -10.73 0.20 -3.49
CA LEU A 209 -10.90 1.45 -2.75
C LEU A 209 -11.55 1.23 -1.38
N ARG A 210 -12.67 0.49 -1.34
CA ARG A 210 -13.37 0.18 -0.09
C ARG A 210 -12.53 -0.64 0.87
N TYR A 211 -11.68 -1.50 0.36
CA TYR A 211 -10.76 -2.27 1.19
C TYR A 211 -9.70 -1.37 1.83
N LEU A 212 -9.10 -0.44 1.08
CA LEU A 212 -8.17 0.53 1.63
C LEU A 212 -8.83 1.41 2.70
N ALA A 213 -10.01 1.96 2.41
CA ALA A 213 -10.78 2.76 3.36
C ALA A 213 -11.20 1.96 4.61
N ALA A 214 -11.47 0.65 4.46
CA ALA A 214 -11.76 -0.23 5.58
C ALA A 214 -10.55 -0.40 6.50
N ILE A 215 -9.34 -0.61 5.93
CA ILE A 215 -8.10 -0.70 6.71
C ILE A 215 -7.92 0.59 7.53
N GLU A 216 -8.03 1.76 6.91
CA GLU A 216 -7.89 3.05 7.60
C GLU A 216 -8.97 3.24 8.69
N ALA A 217 -10.22 2.87 8.41
CA ALA A 217 -11.31 2.99 9.37
C ALA A 217 -11.14 2.03 10.57
N LEU A 218 -10.52 0.87 10.38
CA LEU A 218 -10.23 -0.11 11.44
C LEU A 218 -9.17 0.40 12.44
N GLU A 219 -8.37 1.41 12.09
CA GLU A 219 -7.46 2.10 13.02
C GLU A 219 -8.18 2.99 14.03
N THR A 220 -9.47 3.26 13.80
CA THR A 220 -10.30 4.06 14.67
C THR A 220 -11.06 3.20 15.70
N SER A 221 -11.72 3.83 16.67
CA SER A 221 -12.58 3.14 17.65
C SER A 221 -13.95 2.72 17.12
N ARG A 222 -14.24 2.94 15.83
CA ARG A 222 -15.53 2.62 15.19
C ARG A 222 -15.77 1.12 15.15
N SER A 223 -17.02 0.71 15.33
CA SER A 223 -17.39 -0.70 15.23
C SER A 223 -17.30 -1.20 13.78
N VAL A 224 -17.07 -2.50 13.61
CA VAL A 224 -17.05 -3.15 12.28
C VAL A 224 -18.37 -2.93 11.53
N GLN A 225 -19.48 -2.85 12.26
CA GLN A 225 -20.80 -2.62 11.65
C GLN A 225 -20.97 -1.19 11.13
N GLU A 226 -20.53 -0.18 11.89
CA GLU A 226 -20.52 1.22 11.42
C GLU A 226 -19.64 1.38 10.18
N ILE A 227 -18.44 0.79 10.20
CA ILE A 227 -17.54 0.80 9.04
C ILE A 227 -18.20 0.16 7.81
N ALA A 228 -18.88 -0.98 8.00
CA ALA A 228 -19.58 -1.66 6.91
C ALA A 228 -20.63 -0.75 6.25
N PHE A 229 -21.47 -0.10 7.05
CA PHE A 229 -22.53 0.79 6.53
C PHE A 229 -21.94 2.03 5.84
N ASP A 230 -20.94 2.66 6.43
CA ASP A 230 -20.28 3.83 5.84
C ASP A 230 -19.56 3.53 4.52
N LEU A 231 -19.07 2.29 4.37
CA LEU A 231 -18.50 1.82 3.12
C LEU A 231 -19.56 1.30 2.12
N GLY A 232 -20.85 1.51 2.43
CA GLY A 232 -21.97 1.23 1.52
C GLY A 232 -22.34 -0.26 1.44
N TYR A 233 -22.01 -1.08 2.45
CA TYR A 233 -22.49 -2.46 2.53
C TYR A 233 -23.87 -2.53 3.19
N SER A 234 -24.75 -3.35 2.63
CA SER A 234 -26.11 -3.56 3.17
C SER A 234 -26.12 -4.38 4.47
N SER A 235 -25.01 -5.07 4.79
CA SER A 235 -24.88 -5.83 6.02
C SER A 235 -23.41 -5.96 6.45
N GLY A 236 -23.19 -6.12 7.76
CA GLY A 236 -21.87 -6.42 8.31
C GLY A 236 -21.29 -7.72 7.77
N SER A 237 -22.12 -8.74 7.51
CA SER A 237 -21.67 -10.04 6.97
C SER A 237 -21.08 -9.89 5.56
N ALA A 238 -21.70 -9.09 4.68
CA ALA A 238 -21.19 -8.84 3.34
C ALA A 238 -19.83 -8.11 3.38
N PHE A 239 -19.68 -7.14 4.28
CA PHE A 239 -18.41 -6.46 4.53
C PHE A 239 -17.33 -7.42 5.06
N ILE A 240 -17.65 -8.22 6.09
CA ILE A 240 -16.70 -9.18 6.67
C ILE A 240 -16.21 -10.17 5.61
N ALA A 241 -17.10 -10.69 4.76
CA ALA A 241 -16.74 -11.61 3.69
C ALA A 241 -15.81 -10.94 2.64
N MET A 242 -16.09 -9.69 2.25
CA MET A 242 -15.23 -8.94 1.35
C MET A 242 -13.85 -8.71 1.97
N PHE A 243 -13.81 -8.22 3.20
CA PHE A 243 -12.55 -7.93 3.91
C PHE A 243 -11.71 -9.19 4.09
N ALA A 244 -12.31 -10.29 4.57
CA ALA A 244 -11.60 -11.55 4.77
C ALA A 244 -11.02 -12.13 3.47
N ARG A 245 -11.71 -11.97 2.35
CA ARG A 245 -11.19 -12.38 1.03
C ARG A 245 -9.95 -11.56 0.62
N GLN A 246 -9.87 -10.28 0.97
CA GLN A 246 -8.75 -9.41 0.63
C GLN A 246 -7.59 -9.53 1.64
N ALA A 247 -7.90 -9.57 2.93
CA ALA A 247 -6.93 -9.55 4.02
C ALA A 247 -6.45 -10.94 4.48
N GLY A 248 -7.16 -12.01 4.12
CA GLY A 248 -6.93 -13.35 4.67
C GLY A 248 -7.38 -13.53 6.12
N CYS A 249 -7.97 -12.52 6.75
CA CYS A 249 -8.47 -12.56 8.12
C CYS A 249 -9.70 -11.66 8.28
N THR A 250 -10.47 -11.81 9.37
CA THR A 250 -11.63 -10.95 9.63
C THR A 250 -11.21 -9.55 10.07
N PRO A 251 -12.09 -8.52 9.92
CA PRO A 251 -11.80 -7.16 10.39
C PRO A 251 -11.42 -7.09 11.87
N GLU A 252 -12.06 -7.87 12.73
CA GLU A 252 -11.74 -7.92 14.15
C GLU A 252 -10.39 -8.59 14.43
N GLN A 253 -10.02 -9.64 13.69
CA GLN A 253 -8.68 -10.25 13.77
C GLN A 253 -7.61 -9.26 13.30
N TYR A 254 -7.87 -8.53 12.22
CA TYR A 254 -6.98 -7.49 11.71
C TYR A 254 -6.72 -6.42 12.76
N ARG A 255 -7.78 -5.86 13.38
CA ARG A 255 -7.69 -4.86 14.45
C ARG A 255 -6.91 -5.37 15.66
N ARG A 256 -7.14 -6.63 16.08
CA ARG A 256 -6.46 -7.23 17.24
C ARG A 256 -4.97 -7.40 17.00
N SER A 257 -4.57 -7.85 15.82
CA SER A 257 -3.14 -8.03 15.48
C SER A 257 -2.34 -6.72 15.55
N HIS A 258 -3.00 -5.58 15.30
CA HIS A 258 -2.40 -4.26 15.46
C HIS A 258 -2.13 -3.90 16.93
N LEU A 259 -3.10 -4.17 17.81
CA LEU A 259 -2.96 -3.88 19.25
C LEU A 259 -1.88 -4.71 19.92
N GLU A 260 -1.65 -5.93 19.44
CA GLU A 260 -0.58 -6.82 19.91
C GLU A 260 0.80 -6.37 19.41
N GLY A 261 0.91 -5.86 18.17
CA GLY A 261 2.16 -5.35 17.59
C GLY A 261 2.67 -4.03 18.19
N ARG A 262 1.80 -3.27 18.87
CA ARG A 262 2.18 -2.01 19.57
C ARG A 262 2.71 -2.22 20.99
N LYS A 263 2.67 -3.44 21.50
CA LYS A 263 3.11 -3.76 22.88
C LYS A 263 4.52 -4.35 22.96
N VAL A 264 5.25 -4.40 21.84
CA VAL A 264 6.64 -4.89 21.78
C VAL A 264 7.60 -3.75 21.52
#